data_ded589b9f26a727d4c03b2dde4fc899b
#
_entry.id   ded589b9f26a727d4c03b2dde4fc899b
#
_cell.length_a   1.000
_cell.length_b   1.000
_cell.length_c   1.000
_cell.angle_alpha   90.00
_cell.angle_beta   90.00
_cell.angle_gamma   90.00
#
_symmetry.space_group_name_H-M   'P 1'
#
loop_
_entity.id
_entity.type
_entity.pdbx_description
1 polymer ?
#
loop_
_entity_poly.entity_id
_entity_poly.type
_entity_poly.pdbx_seq_one_letter_code
_entity_poly.pdbx_strand_id
1 'polypeptide(L)'
;RYEIMTEEMPKNGRLSLEMMYQTCGTQINLDYTSEKDFIKKFKLASNLVPLSIAIFANSPFKENKLNKYLSYRSKVWQSTSRGGLPKSYLEGMGFEKYADYIMNYPLLFFKKKNNYLFSKNKTFKDFIENNIRELNFNGPTKKDLEIHLSTIFTEIRLKKYIEIRSLDTCEWSCHCAGPAFFLGILYQNLDTALDIIENWKAEEVLNAYKEAPKKGLQTLLHNKSLLYWGKIFLKLSEEGLRKRS
;
A
#
# COMPACT_ATOMS: atom_id res chain seq x y z
N ARG A 1 -3.49 22.26 1.96
CA ARG A 1 -3.17 20.84 2.14
C ARG A 1 -1.78 20.51 1.59
N TYR A 2 -1.53 20.74 0.32
CA TYR A 2 -0.23 20.42 -0.31
C TYR A 2 0.92 21.25 0.26
N GLU A 3 0.71 22.51 0.61
CA GLU A 3 1.69 23.35 1.30
C GLU A 3 2.20 22.68 2.58
N ILE A 4 1.29 22.27 3.48
CA ILE A 4 1.64 21.56 4.71
C ILE A 4 2.39 20.27 4.42
N MET A 5 1.93 19.51 3.43
CA MET A 5 2.60 18.26 3.03
C MET A 5 4.01 18.51 2.51
N THR A 6 4.20 19.56 1.72
CA THR A 6 5.50 19.97 1.17
C THR A 6 6.48 20.38 2.26
N GLU A 7 6.01 21.05 3.29
CA GLU A 7 6.83 21.50 4.41
C GLU A 7 7.14 20.38 5.42
N GLU A 8 6.14 19.54 5.74
CA GLU A 8 6.24 18.62 6.87
C GLU A 8 6.72 17.21 6.50
N MET A 9 6.31 16.69 5.34
CA MET A 9 6.67 15.32 4.97
C MET A 9 8.18 15.09 4.76
N PRO A 10 8.96 16.03 4.20
CA PRO A 10 10.40 15.85 4.06
C PRO A 10 11.15 15.73 5.38
N LYS A 11 10.63 16.28 6.48
CA LYS A 11 11.25 16.20 7.80
C LYS A 11 11.34 14.78 8.33
N ASN A 12 10.42 13.91 7.90
CA ASN A 12 10.30 12.53 8.35
C ASN A 12 10.43 11.48 7.23
N GLY A 13 10.67 11.92 5.97
CA GLY A 13 10.77 11.02 4.83
C GLY A 13 11.60 11.61 3.71
N ARG A 14 12.76 10.99 3.46
CA ARG A 14 13.81 11.53 2.57
C ARG A 14 13.35 11.81 1.13
N LEU A 15 12.40 11.01 0.60
CA LEU A 15 11.91 11.13 -0.78
C LEU A 15 10.42 11.50 -0.83
N SER A 16 9.94 12.23 0.17
CA SER A 16 8.51 12.59 0.26
C SER A 16 8.06 13.59 -0.80
N LEU A 17 8.94 14.47 -1.26
CA LEU A 17 8.64 15.41 -2.35
C LEU A 17 8.58 14.68 -3.70
N GLU A 18 9.50 13.76 -3.94
CA GLU A 18 9.45 12.91 -5.13
C GLU A 18 8.17 12.08 -5.17
N MET A 19 7.73 11.54 -4.02
CA MET A 19 6.47 10.82 -3.94
C MET A 19 5.29 11.70 -4.38
N MET A 20 5.24 12.95 -3.93
CA MET A 20 4.15 13.88 -4.22
C MET A 20 4.13 14.39 -5.65
N TYR A 21 5.30 14.61 -6.24
CA TYR A 21 5.42 15.36 -7.49
C TYR A 21 6.00 14.58 -8.67
N GLN A 22 6.63 13.43 -8.43
CA GLN A 22 7.38 12.70 -9.46
C GLN A 22 6.97 11.23 -9.59
N THR A 23 5.90 10.77 -8.91
CA THR A 23 5.48 9.38 -9.03
C THR A 23 4.11 9.24 -9.65
N CYS A 24 4.00 8.25 -10.53
CA CYS A 24 2.75 7.76 -11.12
C CYS A 24 2.61 6.27 -10.79
N GLY A 25 1.40 5.79 -10.57
CA GLY A 25 1.17 4.38 -10.25
C GLY A 25 -0.26 3.96 -10.52
N THR A 26 -0.45 2.67 -10.76
CA THR A 26 -1.77 2.06 -10.91
C THR A 26 -2.32 1.68 -9.53
N GLN A 27 -3.57 2.04 -9.27
CA GLN A 27 -4.29 1.65 -8.05
C GLN A 27 -5.45 0.73 -8.43
N ILE A 28 -5.61 -0.36 -7.68
CA ILE A 28 -6.64 -1.39 -7.93
C ILE A 28 -7.54 -1.44 -6.72
N ASN A 29 -8.85 -1.35 -6.95
CA ASN A 29 -9.86 -1.41 -5.92
C ASN A 29 -10.67 -2.70 -6.07
N LEU A 30 -10.69 -3.52 -5.03
CA LEU A 30 -11.34 -4.82 -5.01
C LEU A 30 -12.28 -4.95 -3.82
N ASP A 31 -13.47 -5.45 -4.06
CA ASP A 31 -14.49 -5.63 -3.04
C ASP A 31 -14.19 -6.81 -2.11
N TYR A 32 -14.81 -6.77 -0.94
CA TYR A 32 -14.92 -7.88 -0.01
C TYR A 32 -16.37 -7.99 0.49
N THR A 33 -16.79 -9.20 0.84
CA THR A 33 -18.19 -9.51 1.19
C THR A 33 -18.42 -9.59 2.69
N SER A 34 -17.37 -9.78 3.48
CA SER A 34 -17.40 -9.93 4.94
C SER A 34 -16.03 -9.59 5.54
N GLU A 35 -15.96 -9.44 6.87
CA GLU A 35 -14.66 -9.28 7.54
C GLU A 35 -13.75 -10.51 7.34
N LYS A 36 -14.29 -11.72 7.34
CA LYS A 36 -13.53 -12.94 7.07
C LYS A 36 -12.92 -12.93 5.66
N ASP A 37 -13.68 -12.51 4.66
CA ASP A 37 -13.21 -12.36 3.29
C ASP A 37 -12.16 -11.24 3.19
N PHE A 38 -12.41 -10.11 3.85
CA PHE A 38 -11.44 -9.02 3.95
C PHE A 38 -10.11 -9.47 4.54
N ILE A 39 -10.11 -10.17 5.69
CA ILE A 39 -8.89 -10.64 6.35
C ILE A 39 -8.05 -11.48 5.38
N LYS A 40 -8.67 -12.44 4.68
CA LYS A 40 -8.01 -13.31 3.71
C LYS A 40 -7.42 -12.52 2.54
N LYS A 41 -8.22 -11.69 1.89
CA LYS A 41 -7.81 -10.88 0.74
C LYS A 41 -6.72 -9.88 1.11
N PHE A 42 -6.87 -9.21 2.25
CA PHE A 42 -5.91 -8.22 2.73
C PHE A 42 -4.56 -8.85 3.08
N LYS A 43 -4.57 -10.01 3.77
CA LYS A 43 -3.36 -10.79 4.05
C LYS A 43 -2.65 -11.20 2.76
N LEU A 44 -3.38 -11.79 1.83
CA LEU A 44 -2.80 -12.22 0.56
C LEU A 44 -2.25 -11.06 -0.25
N ALA A 45 -3.04 -9.99 -0.45
CA ALA A 45 -2.60 -8.81 -1.17
C ALA A 45 -1.33 -8.19 -0.56
N SER A 46 -1.25 -8.12 0.78
CA SER A 46 -0.08 -7.59 1.49
C SER A 46 1.17 -8.46 1.28
N ASN A 47 1.04 -9.78 1.32
CA ASN A 47 2.15 -10.71 1.08
C ASN A 47 2.62 -10.70 -0.38
N LEU A 48 1.73 -10.41 -1.34
CA LEU A 48 2.07 -10.31 -2.76
C LEU A 48 2.66 -8.95 -3.18
N VAL A 49 2.78 -7.97 -2.27
CA VAL A 49 3.37 -6.66 -2.59
C VAL A 49 4.76 -6.75 -3.24
N PRO A 50 5.74 -7.52 -2.71
CA PRO A 50 7.05 -7.63 -3.37
C PRO A 50 6.96 -8.20 -4.78
N LEU A 51 6.10 -9.18 -4.97
CA LEU A 51 5.88 -9.83 -6.27
C LEU A 51 5.24 -8.85 -7.26
N SER A 52 4.22 -8.11 -6.85
CA SER A 52 3.58 -7.10 -7.71
C SER A 52 4.53 -5.99 -8.11
N ILE A 53 5.39 -5.51 -7.20
CA ILE A 53 6.44 -4.54 -7.52
C ILE A 53 7.38 -5.11 -8.59
N ALA A 54 7.80 -6.37 -8.46
CA ALA A 54 8.74 -6.99 -9.39
C ALA A 54 8.14 -7.25 -10.78
N ILE A 55 6.88 -7.71 -10.85
CA ILE A 55 6.20 -7.99 -12.13
C ILE A 55 5.87 -6.70 -12.89
N PHE A 56 5.41 -5.67 -12.17
CA PHE A 56 4.92 -4.42 -12.75
C PHE A 56 5.93 -3.27 -12.65
N ALA A 57 7.23 -3.58 -12.42
CA ALA A 57 8.28 -2.57 -12.40
C ALA A 57 8.41 -1.86 -13.75
N ASN A 58 8.19 -0.55 -13.79
CA ASN A 58 8.22 0.25 -15.02
C ASN A 58 8.64 1.71 -14.77
N SER A 59 9.50 1.96 -13.79
CA SER A 59 10.00 3.32 -13.50
C SER A 59 11.52 3.37 -13.30
N PRO A 60 12.32 2.99 -14.34
CA PRO A 60 13.77 2.96 -14.22
C PRO A 60 14.44 4.33 -14.39
N PHE A 61 13.70 5.38 -14.72
CA PHE A 61 14.24 6.71 -14.98
C PHE A 61 13.95 7.69 -13.85
N LYS A 62 14.88 8.61 -13.61
CA LYS A 62 14.72 9.82 -12.81
C LYS A 62 15.36 10.99 -13.57
N GLU A 63 14.61 12.08 -13.78
CA GLU A 63 15.10 13.29 -14.46
C GLU A 63 15.77 12.98 -15.80
N ASN A 64 15.10 12.16 -16.62
CA ASN A 64 15.56 11.68 -17.94
C ASN A 64 16.86 10.85 -17.91
N LYS A 65 17.31 10.38 -16.74
CA LYS A 65 18.48 9.52 -16.59
C LYS A 65 18.09 8.15 -16.05
N LEU A 66 18.70 7.10 -16.61
CA LEU A 66 18.56 5.75 -16.08
C LEU A 66 19.15 5.70 -14.66
N ASN A 67 18.41 5.13 -13.74
CA ASN A 67 18.87 4.89 -12.37
C ASN A 67 19.02 3.38 -12.10
N LYS A 68 19.44 3.04 -10.88
CA LYS A 68 19.74 1.64 -10.50
C LYS A 68 18.51 0.83 -10.04
N TYR A 69 17.30 1.37 -10.16
CA TYR A 69 16.07 0.71 -9.77
C TYR A 69 15.24 0.38 -11.00
N LEU A 70 14.58 -0.78 -11.00
CA LEU A 70 13.58 -1.16 -11.99
C LEU A 70 12.23 -0.48 -11.69
N SER A 71 11.92 -0.33 -10.39
CA SER A 71 10.82 0.49 -9.90
C SER A 71 11.35 1.59 -8.98
N TYR A 72 11.75 2.72 -9.54
CA TYR A 72 12.14 3.88 -8.74
C TYR A 72 10.97 4.44 -7.94
N ARG A 73 9.76 4.37 -8.48
CA ARG A 73 8.54 4.71 -7.76
C ARG A 73 8.44 3.94 -6.43
N SER A 74 8.58 2.62 -6.44
CA SER A 74 8.49 1.83 -5.21
C SER A 74 9.59 2.18 -4.22
N LYS A 75 10.82 2.49 -4.71
CA LYS A 75 11.88 3.02 -3.84
C LYS A 75 11.50 4.34 -3.17
N VAL A 76 10.86 5.23 -3.91
CA VAL A 76 10.37 6.52 -3.38
C VAL A 76 9.33 6.28 -2.29
N TRP A 77 8.35 5.41 -2.55
CA TRP A 77 7.28 5.07 -1.58
C TRP A 77 7.81 4.41 -0.31
N GLN A 78 8.81 3.52 -0.41
CA GLN A 78 9.51 2.92 0.73
C GLN A 78 10.28 3.94 1.59
N SER A 79 10.65 5.08 1.01
CA SER A 79 11.42 6.14 1.66
C SER A 79 10.54 7.29 2.16
N THR A 80 9.24 7.14 2.09
CA THR A 80 8.25 8.12 2.53
C THR A 80 7.81 7.80 3.95
N SER A 81 7.72 8.79 4.82
CA SER A 81 7.35 8.60 6.23
C SER A 81 5.94 8.02 6.48
N ARG A 82 5.08 8.08 5.49
CA ARG A 82 3.67 7.68 5.58
C ARG A 82 3.29 6.56 4.61
N GLY A 83 4.28 5.97 3.94
CA GLY A 83 4.13 4.87 3.00
C GLY A 83 4.59 3.53 3.56
N GLY A 84 4.75 2.56 2.65
CA GLY A 84 5.36 1.29 2.96
C GLY A 84 4.39 0.15 3.27
N LEU A 85 4.97 -0.96 3.68
CA LEU A 85 4.27 -2.20 4.03
C LEU A 85 4.47 -2.50 5.52
N PRO A 86 3.49 -2.21 6.40
CA PRO A 86 3.57 -2.53 7.82
C PRO A 86 3.65 -4.04 8.06
N LYS A 87 4.50 -4.48 9.02
CA LYS A 87 4.63 -5.89 9.39
C LYS A 87 3.28 -6.50 9.81
N SER A 88 2.48 -5.77 10.58
CA SER A 88 1.15 -6.20 11.04
C SER A 88 0.19 -6.57 9.91
N TYR A 89 0.37 -6.02 8.70
CA TYR A 89 -0.46 -6.35 7.54
C TYR A 89 -0.22 -7.78 7.04
N LEU A 90 0.99 -8.30 7.21
CA LEU A 90 1.39 -9.64 6.77
C LEU A 90 0.85 -10.74 7.70
N GLU A 91 0.60 -10.41 8.95
CA GLU A 91 0.14 -11.34 9.98
C GLU A 91 -1.39 -11.52 10.00
N GLY A 92 -2.11 -10.72 9.20
CA GLY A 92 -3.56 -10.69 9.13
C GLY A 92 -4.17 -9.52 9.90
N MET A 93 -5.02 -8.77 9.22
CA MET A 93 -5.61 -7.52 9.68
C MET A 93 -7.13 -7.61 9.62
N GLY A 94 -7.81 -7.69 10.77
CA GLY A 94 -9.26 -7.52 10.88
C GLY A 94 -9.66 -6.04 10.97
N PHE A 95 -10.95 -5.77 10.98
CA PHE A 95 -11.46 -4.39 11.03
C PHE A 95 -11.03 -3.66 12.30
N GLU A 96 -11.09 -4.32 13.45
CA GLU A 96 -10.69 -3.74 14.73
C GLU A 96 -9.20 -3.39 14.75
N LYS A 97 -8.34 -4.35 14.38
CA LYS A 97 -6.88 -4.12 14.29
C LYS A 97 -6.53 -3.01 13.30
N TYR A 98 -7.26 -2.93 12.19
CA TYR A 98 -7.06 -1.87 11.22
C TYR A 98 -7.50 -0.51 11.78
N ALA A 99 -8.63 -0.46 12.49
CA ALA A 99 -9.09 0.74 13.17
C ALA A 99 -8.06 1.22 14.21
N ASP A 100 -7.55 0.31 15.05
CA ASP A 100 -6.50 0.63 16.02
C ASP A 100 -5.23 1.16 15.35
N TYR A 101 -4.82 0.53 14.24
CA TYR A 101 -3.67 1.01 13.45
C TYR A 101 -3.90 2.45 12.98
N ILE A 102 -5.07 2.75 12.41
CA ILE A 102 -5.44 4.08 11.93
C ILE A 102 -5.53 5.12 13.06
N MET A 103 -6.15 4.75 14.19
CA MET A 103 -6.29 5.65 15.33
C MET A 103 -4.93 6.05 15.93
N ASN A 104 -3.99 5.12 15.97
CA ASN A 104 -2.62 5.36 16.47
C ASN A 104 -1.67 5.92 15.39
N TYR A 105 -2.14 6.05 14.14
CA TYR A 105 -1.31 6.61 13.07
C TYR A 105 -1.17 8.13 13.23
N PRO A 106 0.02 8.71 13.02
CA PRO A 106 0.22 10.15 13.15
C PRO A 106 -0.73 10.95 12.26
N LEU A 107 -1.47 11.85 12.87
CA LEU A 107 -2.34 12.80 12.16
C LEU A 107 -1.46 13.83 11.45
N LEU A 108 -1.60 13.97 10.14
CA LEU A 108 -0.79 14.94 9.40
C LEU A 108 -1.32 16.37 9.56
N PHE A 109 -2.62 16.53 9.40
CA PHE A 109 -3.33 17.78 9.56
C PHE A 109 -4.80 17.52 9.89
N PHE A 110 -5.44 18.53 10.43
CA PHE A 110 -6.88 18.60 10.65
C PHE A 110 -7.46 19.87 10.00
N LYS A 111 -8.75 19.90 9.79
CA LYS A 111 -9.44 21.05 9.19
C LYS A 111 -10.15 21.87 10.27
N LYS A 112 -9.80 23.15 10.39
CA LYS A 112 -10.51 24.12 11.25
C LYS A 112 -11.13 25.19 10.36
N LYS A 113 -12.46 25.26 10.32
CA LYS A 113 -13.21 26.06 9.34
C LYS A 113 -12.77 25.66 7.91
N ASN A 114 -12.20 26.59 7.16
CA ASN A 114 -11.70 26.35 5.79
C ASN A 114 -10.19 26.12 5.70
N ASN A 115 -9.45 26.16 6.80
CA ASN A 115 -8.01 26.05 6.83
C ASN A 115 -7.55 24.65 7.30
N TYR A 116 -6.49 24.12 6.69
CA TYR A 116 -5.76 22.97 7.21
C TYR A 116 -4.68 23.44 8.18
N LEU A 117 -4.57 22.75 9.31
CA LEU A 117 -3.57 23.02 10.34
C LEU A 117 -2.75 21.75 10.60
N PHE A 118 -1.44 21.90 10.76
CA PHE A 118 -0.54 20.78 11.06
C PHE A 118 -0.73 20.28 12.49
N SER A 119 -0.72 18.96 12.69
CA SER A 119 -1.09 18.35 13.98
C SER A 119 0.07 18.20 14.97
N LYS A 120 1.31 18.56 14.59
CA LYS A 120 2.50 18.50 15.47
C LYS A 120 2.71 17.10 16.11
N ASN A 121 2.69 16.05 15.29
CA ASN A 121 2.93 14.66 15.71
C ASN A 121 1.86 14.04 16.64
N LYS A 122 0.67 14.62 16.71
CA LYS A 122 -0.47 14.00 17.38
C LYS A 122 -1.06 12.86 16.54
N THR A 123 -1.69 11.90 17.20
CA THR A 123 -2.42 10.82 16.56
C THR A 123 -3.89 11.20 16.34
N PHE A 124 -4.63 10.38 15.58
CA PHE A 124 -6.08 10.55 15.50
C PHE A 124 -6.76 10.23 16.84
N LYS A 125 -6.19 9.32 17.63
CA LYS A 125 -6.62 9.02 18.99
C LYS A 125 -6.51 10.25 19.91
N ASP A 126 -5.38 10.98 19.86
CA ASP A 126 -5.24 12.25 20.59
C ASP A 126 -6.32 13.26 20.21
N PHE A 127 -6.76 13.23 18.95
CA PHE A 127 -7.84 14.11 18.48
C PHE A 127 -9.19 13.73 19.11
N ILE A 128 -9.50 12.43 19.19
CA ILE A 128 -10.72 11.93 19.85
C ILE A 128 -10.72 12.28 21.34
N GLU A 129 -9.59 12.14 22.02
CA GLU A 129 -9.43 12.38 23.45
C GLU A 129 -9.29 13.86 23.83
N ASN A 130 -9.50 14.77 22.87
CA ASN A 130 -9.35 16.23 23.05
C ASN A 130 -7.94 16.67 23.51
N ASN A 131 -6.91 15.89 23.22
CA ASN A 131 -5.52 16.19 23.58
C ASN A 131 -4.85 17.19 22.62
N ILE A 132 -5.62 17.84 21.74
CA ILE A 132 -5.14 18.87 20.81
C ILE A 132 -5.69 20.22 21.26
N ARG A 133 -4.86 21.00 21.98
CA ARG A 133 -5.26 22.27 22.60
C ARG A 133 -5.69 23.37 21.62
N GLU A 134 -5.21 23.32 20.38
CA GLU A 134 -5.54 24.26 19.31
C GLU A 134 -6.97 24.10 18.79
N LEU A 135 -7.63 23.01 19.19
CA LEU A 135 -9.00 22.72 18.87
C LEU A 135 -9.88 22.97 20.11
N ASN A 136 -10.53 24.13 20.20
CA ASN A 136 -11.72 24.28 21.06
C ASN A 136 -12.85 23.45 20.44
N PHE A 137 -13.03 22.17 20.78
CA PHE A 137 -13.76 21.26 19.92
C PHE A 137 -14.69 20.28 20.62
N ASN A 138 -15.79 19.97 19.93
CA ASN A 138 -16.74 18.88 20.26
C ASN A 138 -16.30 17.52 19.69
N GLY A 139 -14.99 17.27 19.55
CA GLY A 139 -14.43 16.04 18.98
C GLY A 139 -14.37 16.01 17.44
N PRO A 140 -13.71 14.99 16.84
CA PRO A 140 -13.59 14.83 15.39
C PRO A 140 -14.91 14.37 14.75
N THR A 141 -15.12 14.81 13.51
CA THR A 141 -16.23 14.42 12.66
C THR A 141 -15.83 13.23 11.75
N LYS A 142 -16.83 12.58 11.13
CA LYS A 142 -16.57 11.58 10.08
C LYS A 142 -15.69 12.14 8.95
N LYS A 143 -15.85 13.40 8.61
CA LYS A 143 -15.04 14.07 7.58
C LYS A 143 -13.57 14.21 7.98
N ASP A 144 -13.28 14.41 9.26
CA ASP A 144 -11.91 14.47 9.77
C ASP A 144 -11.25 13.08 9.68
N LEU A 145 -12.00 12.00 9.96
CA LEU A 145 -11.53 10.64 9.74
C LEU A 145 -11.24 10.37 8.26
N GLU A 146 -12.12 10.78 7.34
CA GLU A 146 -11.91 10.62 5.91
C GLU A 146 -10.66 11.38 5.43
N ILE A 147 -10.42 12.58 5.95
CA ILE A 147 -9.20 13.36 5.70
C ILE A 147 -7.98 12.61 6.23
N HIS A 148 -8.03 12.09 7.46
CA HIS A 148 -6.94 11.32 8.05
C HIS A 148 -6.60 10.08 7.22
N LEU A 149 -7.59 9.25 6.89
CA LEU A 149 -7.44 8.09 6.02
C LEU A 149 -6.81 8.43 4.67
N SER A 150 -7.11 9.62 4.12
CA SER A 150 -6.55 10.07 2.84
C SER A 150 -5.06 10.41 2.90
N THR A 151 -4.45 10.46 4.09
CA THR A 151 -3.03 10.77 4.31
C THR A 151 -2.19 9.55 4.70
N ILE A 152 -2.77 8.36 4.74
CA ILE A 152 -2.09 7.09 4.98
C ILE A 152 -1.77 6.46 3.63
N PHE A 153 -0.49 6.29 3.33
CA PHE A 153 -0.01 5.94 1.99
C PHE A 153 0.60 4.53 1.92
N THR A 154 0.10 3.60 2.75
CA THR A 154 0.54 2.20 2.75
C THR A 154 0.27 1.51 1.40
N GLU A 155 1.04 0.47 1.08
CA GLU A 155 0.93 -0.29 -0.18
C GLU A 155 -0.44 -0.95 -0.37
N ILE A 156 -1.05 -1.38 0.73
CA ILE A 156 -2.44 -1.86 0.78
C ILE A 156 -3.22 -0.98 1.75
N ARG A 157 -4.44 -0.62 1.39
CA ARG A 157 -5.27 0.26 2.21
C ARG A 157 -6.72 -0.24 2.26
N LEU A 158 -7.30 -0.27 3.45
CA LEU A 158 -8.74 -0.52 3.62
C LEU A 158 -9.51 0.79 3.46
N LYS A 159 -10.52 0.73 2.62
CA LYS A 159 -11.61 1.69 2.49
C LYS A 159 -12.94 0.93 2.51
N LYS A 160 -13.95 1.34 1.75
CA LYS A 160 -15.10 0.48 1.44
C LYS A 160 -14.73 -0.72 0.55
N TYR A 161 -13.48 -0.79 0.12
CA TYR A 161 -12.83 -1.80 -0.70
C TYR A 161 -11.37 -1.93 -0.27
N ILE A 162 -10.69 -2.95 -0.72
CA ILE A 162 -9.23 -3.09 -0.58
C ILE A 162 -8.59 -2.34 -1.74
N GLU A 163 -7.74 -1.37 -1.45
CA GLU A 163 -6.99 -0.60 -2.43
C GLU A 163 -5.54 -1.08 -2.47
N ILE A 164 -5.13 -1.64 -3.59
CA ILE A 164 -3.76 -2.09 -3.86
C ILE A 164 -3.03 -0.97 -4.60
N ARG A 165 -1.84 -0.59 -4.13
CA ARG A 165 -1.13 0.62 -4.56
C ARG A 165 0.31 0.37 -4.99
N SER A 166 0.77 -0.87 -4.96
CA SER A 166 2.18 -1.24 -5.15
C SER A 166 2.68 -1.21 -6.61
N LEU A 167 1.81 -1.00 -7.59
CA LEU A 167 2.15 -1.11 -9.01
C LEU A 167 2.64 0.21 -9.58
N ASP A 168 3.67 0.14 -10.44
CA ASP A 168 4.00 1.23 -11.34
C ASP A 168 2.90 1.38 -12.39
N THR A 169 2.80 2.56 -13.01
CA THR A 169 1.96 2.74 -14.20
C THR A 169 2.67 2.18 -15.43
N CYS A 170 1.91 1.82 -16.44
CA CYS A 170 2.41 1.37 -17.73
C CYS A 170 1.62 2.05 -18.87
N GLU A 171 1.97 1.75 -20.10
CA GLU A 171 1.22 2.17 -21.27
C GLU A 171 -0.19 1.57 -21.30
N TRP A 172 -1.07 2.13 -22.11
CA TRP A 172 -2.48 1.72 -22.14
C TRP A 172 -2.71 0.24 -22.46
N SER A 173 -1.89 -0.33 -23.34
CA SER A 173 -1.97 -1.75 -23.74
C SER A 173 -1.80 -2.75 -22.59
N CYS A 174 -1.04 -2.39 -21.56
CA CYS A 174 -0.80 -3.25 -20.39
C CYS A 174 -1.51 -2.78 -19.12
N HIS A 175 -2.27 -1.67 -19.17
CA HIS A 175 -2.85 -1.06 -17.98
C HIS A 175 -3.80 -1.98 -17.22
N CYS A 176 -4.53 -2.86 -17.92
CA CYS A 176 -5.44 -3.83 -17.32
C CYS A 176 -4.76 -5.08 -16.74
N ALA A 177 -3.48 -5.29 -16.98
CA ALA A 177 -2.76 -6.49 -16.51
C ALA A 177 -2.72 -6.58 -14.97
N GLY A 178 -2.48 -5.46 -14.29
CA GLY A 178 -2.48 -5.42 -12.84
C GLY A 178 -3.83 -5.77 -12.22
N PRO A 179 -4.93 -5.10 -12.61
CA PRO A 179 -6.28 -5.49 -12.19
C PRO A 179 -6.61 -6.95 -12.48
N ALA A 180 -6.32 -7.46 -13.68
CA ALA A 180 -6.57 -8.85 -14.07
C ALA A 180 -5.79 -9.83 -13.16
N PHE A 181 -4.51 -9.55 -12.89
CA PHE A 181 -3.67 -10.36 -12.01
C PHE A 181 -4.33 -10.55 -10.63
N PHE A 182 -4.70 -9.47 -9.97
CA PHE A 182 -5.31 -9.55 -8.65
C PHE A 182 -6.74 -10.10 -8.67
N LEU A 183 -7.52 -9.79 -9.72
CA LEU A 183 -8.88 -10.28 -9.88
C LEU A 183 -8.92 -11.81 -9.95
N GLY A 184 -8.07 -12.42 -10.78
CA GLY A 184 -8.02 -13.88 -10.95
C GLY A 184 -7.63 -14.59 -9.66
N ILE A 185 -6.73 -14.02 -8.85
CA ILE A 185 -6.26 -14.62 -7.60
C ILE A 185 -7.26 -14.40 -6.46
N LEU A 186 -7.66 -13.15 -6.20
CA LEU A 186 -8.37 -12.77 -4.98
C LEU A 186 -9.85 -13.16 -4.97
N TYR A 187 -10.45 -13.49 -6.12
CA TYR A 187 -11.86 -13.89 -6.18
C TYR A 187 -12.06 -15.38 -6.40
N GLN A 188 -11.25 -16.02 -7.25
CA GLN A 188 -11.51 -17.41 -7.62
C GLN A 188 -10.52 -18.41 -7.00
N ASN A 189 -9.31 -17.97 -6.70
CA ASN A 189 -8.24 -18.86 -6.23
C ASN A 189 -7.64 -18.38 -4.90
N LEU A 190 -8.45 -17.67 -4.09
CA LEU A 190 -8.00 -17.04 -2.85
C LEU A 190 -7.42 -18.04 -1.85
N ASP A 191 -8.13 -19.15 -1.59
CA ASP A 191 -7.69 -20.14 -0.61
C ASP A 191 -6.44 -20.88 -1.10
N THR A 192 -6.40 -21.32 -2.36
CA THR A 192 -5.20 -21.91 -2.97
C THR A 192 -3.99 -20.97 -2.89
N ALA A 193 -4.20 -19.69 -3.14
CA ALA A 193 -3.14 -18.69 -3.05
C ALA A 193 -2.66 -18.46 -1.60
N LEU A 194 -3.55 -18.54 -0.62
CA LEU A 194 -3.21 -18.47 0.80
C LEU A 194 -2.40 -19.69 1.25
N ASP A 195 -2.74 -20.89 0.79
CA ASP A 195 -1.98 -22.10 1.08
C ASP A 195 -0.54 -22.03 0.55
N ILE A 196 -0.34 -21.41 -0.64
CA ILE A 196 0.99 -21.23 -1.22
C ILE A 196 1.87 -20.33 -0.32
N ILE A 197 1.29 -19.29 0.27
CA ILE A 197 2.03 -18.32 1.10
C ILE A 197 2.05 -18.69 2.59
N GLU A 198 1.45 -19.81 3.00
CA GLU A 198 1.25 -20.16 4.41
C GLU A 198 2.56 -20.11 5.22
N ASN A 199 3.65 -20.61 4.62
CA ASN A 199 4.95 -20.69 5.27
C ASN A 199 5.86 -19.47 5.02
N TRP A 200 5.37 -18.41 4.37
CA TRP A 200 6.16 -17.19 4.20
C TRP A 200 6.24 -16.42 5.50
N LYS A 201 7.48 -16.15 5.94
CA LYS A 201 7.71 -15.35 7.14
C LYS A 201 7.61 -13.87 6.83
N ALA A 202 7.03 -13.11 7.74
CA ALA A 202 6.88 -11.66 7.57
C ALA A 202 8.22 -10.95 7.29
N GLU A 203 9.30 -11.38 7.94
CA GLU A 203 10.65 -10.84 7.72
C GLU A 203 11.15 -11.12 6.29
N GLU A 204 10.88 -12.31 5.73
CA GLU A 204 11.26 -12.65 4.35
C GLU A 204 10.51 -11.77 3.35
N VAL A 205 9.20 -11.56 3.57
CA VAL A 205 8.36 -10.67 2.74
C VAL A 205 8.86 -9.23 2.81
N LEU A 206 9.17 -8.72 4.01
CA LEU A 206 9.69 -7.37 4.19
C LEU A 206 11.08 -7.18 3.57
N ASN A 207 11.93 -8.20 3.62
CA ASN A 207 13.23 -8.16 2.94
C ASN A 207 13.06 -8.17 1.42
N ALA A 208 12.18 -9.03 0.89
CA ALA A 208 11.85 -9.02 -0.52
C ALA A 208 11.23 -7.69 -0.96
N TYR A 209 10.36 -7.08 -0.14
CA TYR A 209 9.79 -5.75 -0.39
C TYR A 209 10.87 -4.68 -0.55
N LYS A 210 11.89 -4.68 0.31
CA LYS A 210 13.00 -3.71 0.23
C LYS A 210 13.86 -3.89 -1.03
N GLU A 211 14.06 -5.12 -1.46
CA GLU A 211 14.95 -5.48 -2.56
C GLU A 211 14.27 -5.44 -3.95
N ALA A 212 12.97 -5.75 -4.02
CA ALA A 212 12.22 -5.86 -5.27
C ALA A 212 12.33 -4.63 -6.18
N PRO A 213 12.33 -3.38 -5.70
CA PRO A 213 12.48 -2.22 -6.58
C PRO A 213 13.77 -2.20 -7.37
N LYS A 214 14.83 -2.82 -6.84
CA LYS A 214 16.15 -2.86 -7.45
C LYS A 214 16.42 -4.15 -8.22
N LYS A 215 16.11 -5.31 -7.61
CA LYS A 215 16.43 -6.63 -8.17
C LYS A 215 15.29 -7.23 -9.01
N GLY A 216 14.09 -6.65 -8.94
CA GLY A 216 12.92 -7.12 -9.68
C GLY A 216 12.66 -8.60 -9.44
N LEU A 217 12.44 -9.35 -10.50
CA LEU A 217 12.15 -10.79 -10.47
C LEU A 217 13.30 -11.68 -9.95
N GLN A 218 14.53 -11.14 -9.83
CA GLN A 218 15.67 -11.85 -9.22
C GLN A 218 15.66 -11.79 -7.69
N THR A 219 14.80 -10.99 -7.08
CA THR A 219 14.66 -10.91 -5.62
C THR A 219 14.26 -12.25 -5.04
N LEU A 220 14.87 -12.63 -3.92
CA LEU A 220 14.55 -13.88 -3.22
C LEU A 220 13.41 -13.65 -2.20
N LEU A 221 12.50 -14.61 -2.16
CA LEU A 221 11.44 -14.74 -1.17
C LEU A 221 11.24 -16.23 -0.88
N HIS A 222 11.31 -16.64 0.39
CA HIS A 222 11.16 -18.02 0.83
C HIS A 222 12.00 -19.00 -0.02
N ASN A 223 13.32 -18.72 -0.10
CA ASN A 223 14.34 -19.50 -0.82
C ASN A 223 14.11 -19.68 -2.34
N LYS A 224 13.19 -18.94 -2.95
CA LYS A 224 12.93 -18.92 -4.39
C LYS A 224 12.94 -17.49 -4.92
N SER A 225 13.23 -17.34 -6.21
CA SER A 225 13.16 -16.01 -6.85
C SER A 225 11.70 -15.55 -7.02
N LEU A 226 11.48 -14.25 -7.08
CA LEU A 226 10.17 -13.71 -7.45
C LEU A 226 9.76 -14.11 -8.87
N LEU A 227 10.70 -14.46 -9.75
CA LEU A 227 10.40 -15.07 -11.05
C LEU A 227 9.71 -16.43 -10.89
N TYR A 228 10.19 -17.27 -9.98
CA TYR A 228 9.56 -18.58 -9.69
C TYR A 228 8.14 -18.37 -9.17
N TRP A 229 7.94 -17.52 -8.17
CA TRP A 229 6.64 -17.21 -7.62
C TRP A 229 5.73 -16.53 -8.65
N GLY A 230 6.28 -15.66 -9.48
CA GLY A 230 5.54 -14.98 -10.56
C GLY A 230 4.91 -15.95 -11.53
N LYS A 231 5.63 -17.00 -11.95
CA LYS A 231 5.09 -18.05 -12.84
C LYS A 231 3.90 -18.77 -12.20
N ILE A 232 3.98 -19.08 -10.90
CA ILE A 232 2.90 -19.74 -10.16
C ILE A 232 1.67 -18.84 -10.06
N PHE A 233 1.85 -17.61 -9.58
CA PHE A 233 0.74 -16.69 -9.37
C PHE A 233 0.11 -16.18 -10.67
N LEU A 234 0.89 -16.03 -11.76
CA LEU A 234 0.34 -15.69 -13.07
C LEU A 234 -0.55 -16.82 -13.61
N LYS A 235 -0.10 -18.08 -13.50
CA LYS A 235 -0.91 -19.25 -13.88
C LYS A 235 -2.19 -19.31 -13.04
N LEU A 236 -2.08 -19.15 -11.73
CA LEU A 236 -3.22 -19.15 -10.82
C LEU A 236 -4.21 -18.01 -11.15
N SER A 237 -3.70 -16.83 -11.52
CA SER A 237 -4.52 -15.72 -11.98
C SER A 237 -5.25 -16.02 -13.27
N GLU A 238 -4.56 -16.56 -14.27
CA GLU A 238 -5.16 -16.97 -15.55
C GLU A 238 -6.29 -17.98 -15.35
N GLU A 239 -6.05 -19.04 -14.56
CA GLU A 239 -7.06 -20.04 -14.21
C GLU A 239 -8.28 -19.41 -13.53
N GLY A 240 -8.06 -18.46 -12.63
CA GLY A 240 -9.14 -17.74 -11.96
C GLY A 240 -9.95 -16.84 -12.89
N LEU A 241 -9.30 -16.18 -13.84
CA LEU A 241 -9.98 -15.37 -14.85
C LEU A 241 -10.84 -16.26 -15.79
N ARG A 242 -10.30 -17.41 -16.22
CA ARG A 242 -11.05 -18.36 -17.05
C ARG A 242 -12.30 -18.94 -16.36
N LYS A 243 -12.27 -19.09 -15.03
CA LYS A 243 -13.44 -19.53 -14.24
C LYS A 243 -14.54 -18.46 -14.16
N ARG A 244 -14.22 -17.18 -14.48
CA ARG A 244 -15.17 -16.07 -14.46
C ARG A 244 -15.79 -15.75 -15.83
N SER A 245 -15.13 -16.17 -16.91
CA SER A 245 -15.63 -16.04 -18.28
C SER A 245 -16.63 -17.17 -18.58
#